data_cae96330206719bf495432510fbf5403
#
_entry.id   cae96330206719bf495432510fbf5403
#
_cell.length_a   1.000
_cell.length_b   1.000
_cell.length_c   1.000
_cell.angle_alpha   90.00
_cell.angle_beta   90.00
_cell.angle_gamma   90.00
#
_symmetry.space_group_name_H-M   'P 1'
#
loop_
_entity.id
_entity.type
_entity.pdbx_description
1 polymer ?
#
loop_
_entity_poly.entity_id
_entity_poly.type
_entity_poly.pdbx_seq_one_letter_code
_entity_poly.pdbx_strand_id
1 'polypeptide(L)'
;MFYRRLFDFPTRGFRSSFRELDHLQRQLEQWQGALSGGALPMPSAGVFPLANVTEDNDSYYVRAELPGIKSDELDIQVTAKGVSISGERKIPVEGNNVKYHRREREAGKFSRLINLPEDIDVNKVDAKLENGVLTMTIPKAEKTKPRQITVQ
;
A
#
# COMPACT_ATOMS: atom_id res chain seq x y z
N MET A 1 -4.43 -61.60 10.40
CA MET A 1 -5.60 -61.58 9.53
C MET A 1 -6.20 -60.20 9.57
N PHE A 2 -6.22 -59.51 8.45
CA PHE A 2 -6.95 -58.26 8.17
C PHE A 2 -6.74 -57.04 9.07
N TYR A 3 -5.75 -56.19 8.76
CA TYR A 3 -5.87 -54.74 8.77
C TYR A 3 -5.10 -54.19 7.60
N ARG A 4 -5.81 -53.96 6.53
CA ARG A 4 -5.31 -53.30 5.33
C ARG A 4 -6.15 -52.08 5.04
N ARG A 5 -5.45 -50.93 4.89
CA ARG A 5 -5.85 -49.73 4.15
C ARG A 5 -6.99 -48.90 4.73
N LEU A 6 -6.57 -47.81 5.35
CA LEU A 6 -7.36 -46.60 5.36
C LEU A 6 -6.38 -45.41 5.49
N PHE A 7 -5.85 -44.92 4.38
CA PHE A 7 -5.34 -43.55 4.21
C PHE A 7 -4.62 -43.47 2.85
N ASP A 8 -5.44 -43.55 1.78
CA ASP A 8 -5.06 -43.03 0.47
C ASP A 8 -5.72 -41.65 0.35
N PHE A 9 -4.98 -40.57 0.67
CA PHE A 9 -5.37 -39.24 0.33
C PHE A 9 -4.83 -38.91 -1.07
N PRO A 10 -5.69 -38.59 -2.06
CA PRO A 10 -5.23 -38.16 -3.36
C PRO A 10 -4.65 -36.73 -3.24
N THR A 11 -3.35 -36.62 -3.41
CA THR A 11 -2.58 -35.35 -3.46
C THR A 11 -2.81 -34.56 -4.78
N ARG A 12 -4.05 -34.55 -5.25
CA ARG A 12 -4.45 -33.79 -6.45
C ARG A 12 -5.54 -32.77 -6.08
N GLY A 13 -5.14 -31.59 -5.60
CA GLY A 13 -6.12 -30.56 -5.31
C GLY A 13 -5.59 -29.29 -4.61
N PHE A 14 -4.36 -29.30 -4.10
CA PHE A 14 -3.85 -28.18 -3.31
C PHE A 14 -3.46 -26.94 -4.11
N ARG A 15 -3.37 -27.01 -5.44
CA ARG A 15 -3.01 -25.87 -6.30
C ARG A 15 -4.18 -25.01 -6.77
N SER A 16 -5.42 -25.46 -6.65
CA SER A 16 -6.60 -24.69 -7.02
C SER A 16 -7.10 -23.79 -5.90
N SER A 17 -6.93 -24.21 -4.65
CA SER A 17 -7.46 -23.49 -3.47
C SER A 17 -6.81 -22.14 -3.23
N PHE A 18 -5.55 -21.96 -3.60
CA PHE A 18 -4.88 -20.66 -3.45
C PHE A 18 -5.37 -19.60 -4.46
N ARG A 19 -5.79 -20.02 -5.67
CA ARG A 19 -6.38 -19.10 -6.65
C ARG A 19 -7.78 -18.66 -6.26
N GLU A 20 -8.55 -19.53 -5.62
CA GLU A 20 -9.88 -19.20 -5.12
C GLU A 20 -9.82 -18.27 -3.90
N LEU A 21 -8.84 -18.46 -3.01
CA LEU A 21 -8.59 -17.56 -1.89
C LEU A 21 -8.18 -16.15 -2.36
N ASP A 22 -7.33 -16.04 -3.37
CA ASP A 22 -6.93 -14.76 -3.98
C ASP A 22 -8.13 -14.05 -4.63
N HIS A 23 -9.04 -14.81 -5.23
CA HIS A 23 -10.26 -14.26 -5.84
C HIS A 23 -11.25 -13.78 -4.78
N LEU A 24 -11.39 -14.52 -3.68
CA LEU A 24 -12.23 -14.14 -2.54
C LEU A 24 -11.68 -12.91 -1.80
N GLN A 25 -10.36 -12.80 -1.64
CA GLN A 25 -9.74 -11.60 -1.08
C GLN A 25 -10.02 -10.36 -1.92
N ARG A 26 -9.86 -10.43 -3.24
CA ARG A 26 -10.17 -9.31 -4.14
C ARG A 26 -11.65 -8.93 -4.15
N GLN A 27 -12.54 -9.91 -4.06
CA GLN A 27 -13.98 -9.64 -3.91
C GLN A 27 -14.29 -8.99 -2.57
N LEU A 28 -13.67 -9.43 -1.48
CA LEU A 28 -13.88 -8.85 -0.15
C LEU A 28 -13.38 -7.40 -0.08
N GLU A 29 -12.24 -7.09 -0.73
CA GLU A 29 -11.73 -5.73 -0.84
C GLU A 29 -12.65 -4.81 -1.65
N GLN A 30 -13.26 -5.31 -2.72
CA GLN A 30 -14.28 -4.58 -3.50
C GLN A 30 -15.57 -4.33 -2.69
N TRP A 31 -15.99 -5.29 -1.86
CA TRP A 31 -17.18 -5.13 -1.01
C TRP A 31 -16.94 -4.16 0.16
N GLN A 32 -15.74 -4.15 0.73
CA GLN A 32 -15.37 -3.18 1.76
C GLN A 32 -15.34 -1.74 1.22
N GLY A 33 -14.90 -1.53 -0.02
CA GLY A 33 -14.94 -0.23 -0.68
C GLY A 33 -16.36 0.28 -0.95
N ALA A 34 -17.33 -0.60 -1.16
CA ALA A 34 -18.72 -0.24 -1.45
C ALA A 34 -19.55 0.07 -0.19
N LEU A 35 -19.15 -0.43 0.98
CA LEU A 35 -19.86 -0.23 2.26
C LEU A 35 -19.32 0.95 3.07
N SER A 36 -18.20 1.57 2.70
CA SER A 36 -17.55 2.63 3.48
C SER A 36 -17.94 4.06 3.10
N GLY A 37 -19.15 4.26 2.62
CA GLY A 37 -19.78 5.58 2.65
C GLY A 37 -20.10 5.98 4.09
N GLY A 38 -19.07 6.23 4.93
CA GLY A 38 -19.26 6.79 6.28
C GLY A 38 -18.86 5.93 7.47
N ALA A 39 -18.04 4.92 7.30
CA ALA A 39 -17.55 4.12 8.42
C ALA A 39 -16.25 4.68 8.99
N LEU A 40 -16.17 4.71 10.32
CA LEU A 40 -14.99 4.99 11.13
C LEU A 40 -13.75 4.29 10.57
N PRO A 41 -12.58 4.95 10.55
CA PRO A 41 -11.36 4.31 10.11
C PRO A 41 -11.01 3.19 11.08
N MET A 42 -11.34 1.95 10.72
CA MET A 42 -10.76 0.81 11.40
C MET A 42 -9.25 0.82 11.06
N PRO A 43 -8.37 0.72 12.04
CA PRO A 43 -6.96 0.55 11.77
C PRO A 43 -6.81 -0.73 10.94
N SER A 44 -6.53 -0.58 9.66
CA SER A 44 -6.21 -1.71 8.79
C SER A 44 -4.89 -2.27 9.29
N ALA A 45 -4.96 -3.38 10.03
CA ALA A 45 -3.79 -4.11 10.46
C ALA A 45 -2.99 -4.50 9.22
N GLY A 46 -1.80 -3.93 9.06
CA GLY A 46 -0.81 -4.43 8.13
C GLY A 46 -0.51 -3.61 6.88
N VAL A 47 -1.10 -2.44 6.64
CA VAL A 47 -0.70 -1.58 5.51
C VAL A 47 0.23 -0.47 5.97
N PHE A 48 1.52 -0.72 5.86
CA PHE A 48 2.55 0.30 6.08
C PHE A 48 3.13 0.74 4.72
N PRO A 49 3.42 2.04 4.52
CA PRO A 49 3.14 3.17 5.40
C PRO A 49 1.67 3.61 5.37
N LEU A 50 1.18 4.20 6.47
CA LEU A 50 -0.08 4.92 6.45
C LEU A 50 0.09 6.16 5.57
N ALA A 51 -0.86 6.41 4.67
CA ALA A 51 -0.79 7.52 3.74
C ALA A 51 -2.15 8.17 3.54
N ASN A 52 -2.15 9.49 3.46
CA ASN A 52 -3.28 10.31 3.05
C ASN A 52 -3.03 10.82 1.64
N VAL A 53 -4.06 10.82 0.82
CA VAL A 53 -4.06 11.40 -0.51
C VAL A 53 -5.14 12.46 -0.55
N THR A 54 -4.75 13.68 -0.93
CA THR A 54 -5.67 14.79 -1.18
C THR A 54 -5.43 15.33 -2.58
N GLU A 55 -6.38 16.05 -3.14
CA GLU A 55 -6.25 16.65 -4.46
C GLU A 55 -6.85 18.05 -4.51
N ASP A 56 -6.35 18.83 -5.45
CA ASP A 56 -6.98 20.05 -5.93
C ASP A 56 -7.18 19.96 -7.46
N ASN A 57 -7.44 21.10 -8.11
CA ASN A 57 -7.67 21.15 -9.56
C ASN A 57 -6.44 20.74 -10.39
N ASP A 58 -5.23 20.93 -9.85
CA ASP A 58 -3.97 20.83 -10.57
C ASP A 58 -3.11 19.66 -10.15
N SER A 59 -3.24 19.16 -8.92
CA SER A 59 -2.30 18.22 -8.33
C SER A 59 -2.95 17.29 -7.31
N TYR A 60 -2.33 16.11 -7.15
CA TYR A 60 -2.51 15.24 -5.99
C TYR A 60 -1.39 15.48 -4.99
N TYR A 61 -1.73 15.36 -3.71
CA TYR A 61 -0.80 15.48 -2.58
C TYR A 61 -0.84 14.18 -1.77
N VAL A 62 0.30 13.52 -1.66
CA VAL A 62 0.45 12.31 -0.85
C VAL A 62 1.27 12.66 0.38
N ARG A 63 0.78 12.27 1.56
CA ARG A 63 1.53 12.32 2.81
C ARG A 63 1.56 10.94 3.42
N ALA A 64 2.76 10.40 3.65
CA ALA A 64 2.97 9.08 4.22
C ALA A 64 3.90 9.14 5.43
N GLU A 65 3.56 8.39 6.47
CA GLU A 65 4.34 8.34 7.71
C GLU A 65 5.37 7.21 7.63
N LEU A 66 6.65 7.59 7.63
CA LEU A 66 7.81 6.72 7.46
C LEU A 66 8.85 6.94 8.58
N PRO A 67 8.46 6.84 9.86
CA PRO A 67 9.36 7.14 10.96
C PRO A 67 10.55 6.19 11.02
N GLY A 68 11.76 6.76 11.10
CA GLY A 68 13.00 6.02 11.21
C GLY A 68 13.53 5.46 9.88
N ILE A 69 12.96 5.87 8.75
CA ILE A 69 13.45 5.54 7.40
C ILE A 69 14.21 6.74 6.85
N LYS A 70 15.33 6.47 6.19
CA LYS A 70 16.13 7.48 5.49
C LYS A 70 15.72 7.55 4.03
N SER A 71 16.03 8.68 3.38
CA SER A 71 15.72 8.88 1.95
C SER A 71 16.41 7.87 1.02
N ASP A 72 17.61 7.43 1.38
CA ASP A 72 18.37 6.41 0.65
C ASP A 72 17.85 4.98 0.85
N GLU A 73 16.95 4.77 1.80
CA GLU A 73 16.28 3.49 2.06
C GLU A 73 14.90 3.39 1.38
N LEU A 74 14.48 4.46 0.66
CA LEU A 74 13.22 4.51 -0.08
C LEU A 74 13.43 4.36 -1.58
N ASP A 75 12.57 3.56 -2.20
CA ASP A 75 12.40 3.51 -3.64
C ASP A 75 10.98 3.98 -3.99
N ILE A 76 10.91 5.04 -4.81
CA ILE A 76 9.65 5.66 -5.24
C ILE A 76 9.58 5.54 -6.76
N GLN A 77 8.58 4.81 -7.25
CA GLN A 77 8.34 4.64 -8.67
C GLN A 77 7.02 5.30 -9.05
N VAL A 78 7.05 6.09 -10.12
CA VAL A 78 5.89 6.84 -10.60
C VAL A 78 5.50 6.33 -11.98
N THR A 79 4.22 6.09 -12.16
CA THR A 79 3.61 5.71 -13.45
C THR A 79 2.55 6.73 -13.83
N ALA A 80 2.00 6.63 -15.03
CA ALA A 80 0.96 7.58 -15.48
C ALA A 80 -0.30 7.61 -14.58
N LYS A 81 -0.56 6.56 -13.79
CA LYS A 81 -1.78 6.44 -12.96
C LYS A 81 -1.52 6.08 -11.50
N GLY A 82 -0.30 6.21 -11.03
CA GLY A 82 -0.05 5.89 -9.64
C GLY A 82 1.40 5.99 -9.22
N VAL A 83 1.58 5.83 -7.92
CA VAL A 83 2.88 5.88 -7.26
C VAL A 83 3.06 4.64 -6.42
N SER A 84 4.22 4.00 -6.55
CA SER A 84 4.67 2.93 -5.66
C SER A 84 5.72 3.47 -4.70
N ILE A 85 5.54 3.21 -3.42
CA ILE A 85 6.48 3.56 -2.35
C ILE A 85 6.95 2.26 -1.73
N SER A 86 8.23 1.95 -1.82
CA SER A 86 8.82 0.74 -1.26
C SER A 86 10.10 1.03 -0.48
N GLY A 87 10.46 0.11 0.42
CA GLY A 87 11.64 0.26 1.25
C GLY A 87 11.73 -0.83 2.31
N GLU A 88 12.67 -0.65 3.24
CA GLU A 88 12.87 -1.54 4.38
C GLU A 88 12.93 -0.76 5.68
N ARG A 89 12.04 -1.08 6.60
CA ARG A 89 12.07 -0.52 7.95
C ARG A 89 12.92 -1.39 8.86
N LYS A 90 14.04 -0.85 9.32
CA LYS A 90 14.94 -1.50 10.26
C LYS A 90 14.64 -1.02 11.68
N ILE A 91 14.49 -1.97 12.60
CA ILE A 91 14.38 -1.68 14.03
C ILE A 91 15.66 -2.22 14.68
N PRO A 92 16.43 -1.38 15.39
CA PRO A 92 17.60 -1.85 16.11
C PRO A 92 17.24 -3.01 17.02
N VAL A 93 18.05 -4.07 16.99
CA VAL A 93 17.90 -5.19 17.91
C VAL A 93 18.48 -4.75 19.25
N GLU A 94 17.68 -4.83 20.30
CA GLU A 94 18.14 -4.65 21.66
C GLU A 94 19.20 -5.73 21.99
N GLY A 95 20.17 -5.42 22.87
CA GLY A 95 21.34 -6.29 23.12
C GLY A 95 20.99 -7.74 23.50
N ASN A 96 21.98 -8.62 23.43
CA ASN A 96 21.84 -10.09 23.57
C ASN A 96 21.22 -10.56 24.91
N ASN A 97 21.17 -9.71 25.94
CA ASN A 97 20.63 -10.04 27.27
C ASN A 97 19.27 -9.39 27.55
N VAL A 98 18.60 -8.88 26.50
CA VAL A 98 17.32 -8.20 26.64
C VAL A 98 16.17 -9.14 26.33
N LYS A 99 15.16 -9.16 27.21
CA LYS A 99 13.92 -9.94 27.03
C LYS A 99 12.77 -9.00 26.71
N TYR A 100 12.13 -9.20 25.57
CA TYR A 100 10.93 -8.45 25.21
C TYR A 100 9.74 -8.89 26.06
N HIS A 101 9.09 -7.95 26.72
CA HIS A 101 7.76 -8.16 27.31
C HIS A 101 6.64 -7.93 26.30
N ARG A 102 6.87 -7.01 25.34
CA ARG A 102 5.96 -6.70 24.25
C ARG A 102 6.76 -6.18 23.04
N ARG A 103 6.39 -6.64 21.85
CA ARG A 103 6.99 -6.21 20.59
C ARG A 103 5.85 -5.93 19.60
N GLU A 104 5.52 -4.65 19.42
CA GLU A 104 4.44 -4.18 18.55
C GLU A 104 4.97 -3.40 17.34
N ARG A 105 6.26 -3.00 17.38
CA ARG A 105 6.89 -2.32 16.25
C ARG A 105 7.31 -3.37 15.22
N GLU A 106 6.76 -3.25 14.02
CA GLU A 106 7.11 -4.13 12.92
C GLU A 106 8.35 -3.62 12.18
N ALA A 107 9.22 -4.55 11.78
CA ALA A 107 10.39 -4.33 10.92
C ALA A 107 10.24 -5.18 9.67
N GLY A 108 10.84 -4.75 8.58
CA GLY A 108 10.87 -5.51 7.33
C GLY A 108 10.61 -4.66 6.09
N LYS A 109 10.57 -5.34 4.98
CA LYS A 109 10.28 -4.73 3.68
C LYS A 109 8.81 -4.37 3.57
N PHE A 110 8.55 -3.23 2.95
CA PHE A 110 7.21 -2.78 2.63
C PHE A 110 7.14 -2.31 1.18
N SER A 111 5.95 -2.39 0.61
CA SER A 111 5.62 -1.84 -0.69
C SER A 111 4.17 -1.41 -0.69
N ARG A 112 3.92 -0.16 -1.05
CA ARG A 112 2.58 0.41 -1.13
C ARG A 112 2.35 1.04 -2.49
N LEU A 113 1.32 0.57 -3.19
CA LEU A 113 0.83 1.16 -4.42
C LEU A 113 -0.33 2.13 -4.09
N ILE A 114 -0.23 3.34 -4.61
CA ILE A 114 -1.27 4.37 -4.55
C ILE A 114 -1.75 4.62 -5.97
N ASN A 115 -2.97 4.18 -6.29
CA ASN A 115 -3.60 4.44 -7.57
C ASN A 115 -4.27 5.81 -7.55
N LEU A 116 -4.10 6.56 -8.65
CA LEU A 116 -4.70 7.88 -8.83
C LEU A 116 -5.77 7.80 -9.92
N PRO A 117 -6.91 8.50 -9.76
CA PRO A 117 -8.03 8.39 -10.69
C PRO A 117 -7.72 8.97 -12.08
N GLU A 118 -6.88 10.02 -12.14
CA GLU A 118 -6.53 10.70 -13.39
C GLU A 118 -5.07 10.50 -13.75
N ASP A 119 -4.73 10.71 -15.03
CA ASP A 119 -3.35 10.67 -15.51
C ASP A 119 -2.53 11.83 -14.91
N ILE A 120 -1.28 11.54 -14.56
CA ILE A 120 -0.36 12.50 -13.94
C ILE A 120 0.83 12.82 -14.83
N ASP A 121 1.47 13.96 -14.61
CA ASP A 121 2.73 14.33 -15.27
C ASP A 121 3.91 13.77 -14.47
N VAL A 122 4.39 12.59 -14.90
CA VAL A 122 5.48 11.84 -14.23
C VAL A 122 6.76 12.67 -14.10
N ASN A 123 7.00 13.64 -15.04
CA ASN A 123 8.22 14.41 -15.07
C ASN A 123 8.23 15.58 -14.09
N LYS A 124 7.08 15.93 -13.51
CA LYS A 124 6.91 17.05 -12.59
C LYS A 124 6.60 16.64 -11.16
N VAL A 125 6.72 15.33 -10.85
CA VAL A 125 6.51 14.85 -9.50
C VAL A 125 7.66 15.30 -8.60
N ASP A 126 7.32 15.90 -7.47
CA ASP A 126 8.25 16.26 -6.40
C ASP A 126 8.00 15.42 -5.16
N ALA A 127 9.07 15.00 -4.46
CA ALA A 127 8.98 14.18 -3.26
C ALA A 127 10.01 14.60 -2.22
N LYS A 128 9.57 14.79 -0.98
CA LYS A 128 10.42 15.22 0.14
C LYS A 128 10.15 14.39 1.38
N LEU A 129 11.21 13.84 2.00
CA LEU A 129 11.14 13.14 3.27
C LEU A 129 11.74 14.02 4.36
N GLU A 130 10.92 14.47 5.30
CA GLU A 130 11.37 15.28 6.44
C GLU A 130 10.68 14.80 7.72
N ASN A 131 11.48 14.68 8.78
CA ASN A 131 11.00 14.27 10.11
C ASN A 131 10.16 12.98 10.10
N GLY A 132 10.49 12.04 9.20
CA GLY A 132 9.77 10.78 9.04
C GLY A 132 8.42 10.90 8.33
N VAL A 133 8.15 12.02 7.67
CA VAL A 133 6.97 12.22 6.83
C VAL A 133 7.41 12.43 5.38
N LEU A 134 6.96 11.55 4.50
CA LEU A 134 7.09 11.71 3.06
C LEU A 134 5.93 12.58 2.56
N THR A 135 6.27 13.69 1.92
CA THR A 135 5.31 14.54 1.22
C THR A 135 5.62 14.50 -0.27
N MET A 136 4.60 14.25 -1.09
CA MET A 136 4.74 14.25 -2.55
C MET A 136 3.70 15.20 -3.16
N THR A 137 4.14 15.97 -4.13
CA THR A 137 3.30 16.78 -5.02
C THR A 137 3.31 16.16 -6.40
N ILE A 138 2.15 15.81 -6.91
CA ILE A 138 1.98 15.02 -8.13
C ILE A 138 1.05 15.78 -9.08
N PRO A 139 1.58 16.57 -10.02
CA PRO A 139 0.78 17.33 -10.96
C PRO A 139 -0.05 16.43 -11.89
N LYS A 140 -1.31 16.81 -12.12
CA LYS A 140 -2.17 16.17 -13.11
C LYS A 140 -1.67 16.48 -14.51
N ALA A 141 -1.84 15.53 -15.44
CA ALA A 141 -1.50 15.73 -16.83
C ALA A 141 -2.35 16.85 -17.44
N GLU A 142 -1.77 17.68 -18.33
CA GLU A 142 -2.45 18.84 -18.93
C GLU A 142 -3.80 18.47 -19.57
N LYS A 143 -3.92 17.29 -20.16
CA LYS A 143 -5.15 16.79 -20.80
C LYS A 143 -6.28 16.48 -19.81
N THR A 144 -5.98 16.34 -18.53
CA THR A 144 -6.96 16.00 -17.48
C THR A 144 -7.41 17.23 -16.68
N LYS A 145 -6.74 18.38 -16.85
CA LYS A 145 -7.12 19.61 -16.15
C LYS A 145 -8.43 20.20 -16.67
N PRO A 146 -9.29 20.71 -15.79
CA PRO A 146 -10.52 21.40 -16.19
C PRO A 146 -10.20 22.60 -17.08
N ARG A 147 -10.91 22.75 -18.19
CA ARG A 147 -10.83 23.95 -19.05
C ARG A 147 -12.05 24.84 -18.83
N GLN A 148 -11.82 26.11 -18.54
CA GLN A 148 -12.87 27.09 -18.52
C GLN A 148 -13.29 27.43 -19.95
N ILE A 149 -14.58 27.25 -20.26
CA ILE A 149 -15.16 27.61 -21.57
C ILE A 149 -15.91 28.91 -21.41
N THR A 150 -15.49 29.92 -22.13
CA THR A 150 -16.24 31.19 -22.23
C THR A 150 -17.31 31.06 -23.31
N VAL A 151 -18.58 31.13 -22.92
CA VAL A 151 -19.70 31.17 -23.86
C VAL A 151 -19.80 32.62 -24.42
N GLN A 152 -19.77 32.70 -25.76
CA GLN A 152 -20.01 33.96 -26.47
C GLN A 152 -21.49 34.18 -26.74
#